data_ee0c6a12eb8f0c447658c126855ebeb9
#
_entry.id   ee0c6a12eb8f0c447658c126855ebeb9
#
_cell.length_a   1.000
_cell.length_b   1.000
_cell.length_c   1.000
_cell.angle_alpha   90.00
_cell.angle_beta   90.00
_cell.angle_gamma   90.00
#
_symmetry.space_group_name_H-M   'P 1'
#
loop_
_entity.id
_entity.type
_entity.pdbx_description
1 polymer ?
#
loop_
_entity_poly.entity_id
_entity_poly.type
_entity_poly.pdbx_seq_one_letter_code
_entity_poly.pdbx_strand_id
1 'polypeptide(L)'
;MYHVCTCVHGDRRRSQRKERVAVPTLATQKPEPMDDIHFERHFRTPYSEGYYIMQGSSLQSNNRLGTVDIHFTTTAVHGTLILERELEEADLTKLIEQIDEDLVLSADMPRDDFLVSVYVGKDVGFYSDEYFAEESSDSLDFDNE
;
A
#
# COMPACT_ATOMS: atom_id res chain seq x y z
N MET A 1 35.21 -38.06 -55.45
CA MET A 1 33.79 -37.73 -55.49
C MET A 1 33.26 -37.72 -54.08
N TYR A 2 33.12 -36.58 -53.55
CA TYR A 2 32.66 -36.42 -52.18
C TYR A 2 31.26 -35.79 -52.26
N HIS A 3 30.27 -36.53 -51.82
CA HIS A 3 28.93 -35.99 -51.62
C HIS A 3 28.90 -35.24 -50.33
N VAL A 4 28.79 -33.95 -50.48
CA VAL A 4 28.49 -33.07 -49.34
C VAL A 4 27.01 -33.15 -49.11
N CYS A 5 26.64 -33.90 -48.13
CA CYS A 5 25.27 -33.85 -47.62
C CYS A 5 25.05 -32.57 -46.85
N THR A 6 24.49 -31.59 -47.50
CA THR A 6 23.99 -30.40 -46.88
C THR A 6 22.73 -30.76 -46.10
N CYS A 7 22.89 -31.07 -44.86
CA CYS A 7 21.79 -31.10 -43.92
C CYS A 7 21.33 -29.70 -43.67
N VAL A 8 20.29 -29.33 -44.36
CA VAL A 8 19.49 -28.15 -44.06
C VAL A 8 18.77 -28.44 -42.73
N HIS A 9 19.44 -28.21 -41.66
CA HIS A 9 18.74 -28.04 -40.38
C HIS A 9 18.37 -26.60 -40.24
N GLY A 10 17.47 -26.21 -41.14
CA GLY A 10 16.80 -24.97 -41.08
C GLY A 10 15.74 -25.03 -39.99
N ASP A 11 15.86 -24.17 -39.08
CA ASP A 11 14.75 -23.28 -38.80
C ASP A 11 13.54 -23.84 -38.04
N ARG A 12 13.78 -24.68 -37.02
CA ARG A 12 12.73 -25.00 -36.07
C ARG A 12 12.80 -24.19 -34.77
N ARG A 13 13.71 -23.22 -34.70
CA ARG A 13 13.87 -22.41 -33.48
C ARG A 13 13.15 -21.04 -33.57
N ARG A 14 12.48 -20.77 -34.66
CA ARG A 14 11.80 -19.51 -34.87
C ARG A 14 10.40 -19.40 -34.32
N SER A 15 9.77 -20.52 -34.04
CA SER A 15 8.37 -20.48 -33.59
C SER A 15 8.19 -20.24 -32.10
N GLN A 16 9.24 -20.43 -31.32
CA GLN A 16 9.14 -20.26 -29.86
C GLN A 16 9.38 -18.83 -29.38
N ARG A 17 9.78 -17.94 -30.28
CA ARG A 17 9.99 -16.54 -29.95
C ARG A 17 8.74 -15.68 -29.94
N LYS A 18 7.66 -16.20 -30.49
CA LYS A 18 6.40 -15.43 -30.59
C LYS A 18 5.56 -15.44 -29.33
N GLU A 19 5.75 -16.42 -28.49
CA GLU A 19 4.90 -16.56 -27.30
C GLU A 19 5.33 -15.67 -26.15
N ARG A 20 6.57 -15.17 -26.16
CA ARG A 20 7.06 -14.24 -25.14
C ARG A 20 6.61 -12.80 -25.31
N VAL A 21 6.03 -12.47 -26.45
CA VAL A 21 5.63 -11.10 -26.77
C VAL A 21 4.19 -10.81 -26.32
N ALA A 22 3.41 -11.83 -25.98
CA ALA A 22 2.04 -11.66 -25.55
C ALA A 22 1.89 -11.24 -24.06
N VAL A 23 2.96 -11.33 -23.28
CA VAL A 23 2.97 -11.01 -21.85
C VAL A 23 3.05 -9.50 -21.54
N PRO A 24 3.54 -8.62 -22.40
CA PRO A 24 3.67 -7.20 -22.08
C PRO A 24 2.37 -6.42 -21.97
N THR A 25 1.26 -6.98 -22.39
CA THR A 25 -0.03 -6.27 -22.35
C THR A 25 -0.57 -6.03 -20.94
N LEU A 26 -0.06 -6.73 -19.94
CA LEU A 26 -0.41 -6.52 -18.54
C LEU A 26 0.48 -5.49 -17.83
N ALA A 27 1.61 -5.13 -18.44
CA ALA A 27 2.57 -4.19 -17.86
C ALA A 27 2.29 -2.71 -18.24
N THR A 28 1.30 -2.45 -19.07
CA THR A 28 0.96 -1.10 -19.54
C THR A 28 -0.21 -0.46 -18.80
N GLN A 29 -0.47 -0.84 -17.58
CA GLN A 29 -1.28 0.00 -16.72
C GLN A 29 -0.42 1.22 -16.36
N LYS A 30 -0.71 2.31 -17.06
CA LYS A 30 -0.18 3.62 -16.75
C LYS A 30 -0.40 3.87 -15.25
N PRO A 31 0.65 4.21 -14.49
CA PRO A 31 0.46 4.57 -13.10
C PRO A 31 -0.55 5.71 -13.04
N GLU A 32 -1.59 5.52 -12.26
CA GLU A 32 -2.56 6.57 -11.96
C GLU A 32 -1.81 7.77 -11.38
N PRO A 33 -2.02 8.97 -11.91
CA PRO A 33 -1.39 10.15 -11.35
C PRO A 33 -1.76 10.28 -9.87
N MET A 34 -0.78 10.63 -9.05
CA MET A 34 -0.95 10.89 -7.61
C MET A 34 -1.65 12.23 -7.37
N ASP A 35 -2.76 12.46 -8.05
CA ASP A 35 -3.56 13.65 -7.89
C ASP A 35 -4.66 13.41 -6.84
N ASP A 36 -5.08 14.46 -6.15
CA ASP A 36 -6.15 14.44 -5.15
C ASP A 36 -5.91 13.50 -3.95
N ILE A 37 -4.76 13.56 -3.33
CA ILE A 37 -4.53 12.89 -2.05
C ILE A 37 -5.15 13.73 -0.92
N HIS A 38 -5.92 13.07 -0.07
CA HIS A 38 -6.42 13.64 1.17
C HIS A 38 -6.32 12.64 2.33
N PHE A 39 -6.32 13.17 3.55
CA PHE A 39 -6.12 12.38 4.75
C PHE A 39 -7.39 12.38 5.60
N GLU A 40 -7.86 11.20 5.96
CA GLU A 40 -9.00 11.02 6.86
C GLU A 40 -8.50 10.49 8.21
N ARG A 41 -8.59 11.32 9.26
CA ARG A 41 -8.15 10.92 10.59
C ARG A 41 -9.08 9.88 11.19
N HIS A 42 -8.56 8.75 11.62
CA HIS A 42 -9.33 7.69 12.26
C HIS A 42 -9.04 7.52 13.75
N PHE A 43 -7.87 7.98 14.25
CA PHE A 43 -7.64 8.08 15.69
C PHE A 43 -6.74 9.26 16.04
N ARG A 44 -6.82 9.66 17.30
CA ARG A 44 -5.94 10.67 17.90
C ARG A 44 -5.75 10.39 19.37
N THR A 45 -4.50 10.49 19.81
CA THR A 45 -4.07 10.57 21.20
C THR A 45 -3.29 11.85 21.41
N PRO A 46 -2.85 12.21 22.64
CA PRO A 46 -2.01 13.39 22.84
C PRO A 46 -0.69 13.37 22.06
N TYR A 47 -0.16 12.18 21.73
CA TYR A 47 1.16 12.03 21.10
C TYR A 47 1.15 11.18 19.84
N SER A 48 -0.03 10.77 19.36
CA SER A 48 -0.15 9.92 18.17
C SER A 48 -1.41 10.24 17.40
N GLU A 49 -1.31 10.20 16.09
CA GLU A 49 -2.45 10.34 15.19
C GLU A 49 -2.35 9.30 14.07
N GLY A 50 -3.49 8.76 13.65
CA GLY A 50 -3.57 7.83 12.54
C GLY A 50 -4.54 8.32 11.47
N TYR A 51 -4.14 8.15 10.21
CA TYR A 51 -4.89 8.61 9.05
C TYR A 51 -5.00 7.55 7.98
N TYR A 52 -6.16 7.48 7.35
CA TYR A 52 -6.30 6.84 6.05
C TYR A 52 -5.83 7.79 4.96
N ILE A 53 -5.09 7.27 4.01
CA ILE A 53 -4.65 8.00 2.82
C ILE A 53 -5.60 7.66 1.69
N MET A 54 -6.37 8.64 1.26
CA MET A 54 -7.38 8.50 0.23
C MET A 54 -6.92 9.19 -1.05
N GLN A 55 -7.22 8.60 -2.18
CA GLN A 55 -6.93 9.14 -3.50
C GLN A 55 -8.23 9.39 -4.26
N GLY A 56 -8.36 10.58 -4.87
CA GLY A 56 -9.52 10.96 -5.68
C GLY A 56 -10.71 11.49 -4.87
N SER A 57 -11.82 11.78 -5.53
CA SER A 57 -13.00 12.33 -4.90
C SER A 57 -13.72 11.30 -4.03
N SER A 58 -14.26 11.77 -2.90
CA SER A 58 -14.95 10.99 -1.88
C SER A 58 -16.20 10.21 -2.35
N LEU A 59 -16.58 10.35 -3.62
CA LEU A 59 -17.74 9.66 -4.20
C LEU A 59 -17.44 8.26 -4.72
N GLN A 60 -16.16 7.87 -4.79
CA GLN A 60 -15.75 6.52 -5.18
C GLN A 60 -15.24 5.78 -3.94
N SER A 61 -16.04 4.89 -3.44
CA SER A 61 -15.91 4.23 -2.14
C SER A 61 -14.77 3.21 -2.01
N ASN A 62 -13.65 3.32 -2.73
CA ASN A 62 -12.55 2.37 -2.58
C ASN A 62 -11.17 2.88 -3.05
N ASN A 63 -10.91 4.15 -2.92
CA ASN A 63 -9.62 4.73 -3.30
C ASN A 63 -8.68 4.91 -2.11
N ARG A 64 -8.66 3.96 -1.19
CA ARG A 64 -7.68 3.95 -0.12
C ARG A 64 -6.32 3.54 -0.68
N LEU A 65 -5.36 4.46 -0.58
CA LEU A 65 -3.98 4.22 -0.97
C LEU A 65 -3.17 3.53 0.13
N GLY A 66 -3.54 3.79 1.38
CA GLY A 66 -2.86 3.23 2.54
C GLY A 66 -3.25 3.88 3.84
N THR A 67 -2.38 3.76 4.83
CA THR A 67 -2.49 4.38 6.15
C THR A 67 -1.17 5.00 6.57
N VAL A 68 -1.24 6.02 7.40
CA VAL A 68 -0.07 6.56 8.08
C VAL A 68 -0.38 6.76 9.56
N ASP A 69 0.47 6.23 10.41
CA ASP A 69 0.48 6.47 11.85
C ASP A 69 1.64 7.39 12.19
N ILE A 70 1.36 8.45 12.94
CA ILE A 70 2.33 9.49 13.31
C ILE A 70 2.45 9.51 14.82
N HIS A 71 3.69 9.37 15.32
CA HIS A 71 4.02 9.41 16.73
C HIS A 71 4.95 10.57 17.02
N PHE A 72 4.51 11.47 17.89
CA PHE A 72 5.25 12.63 18.32
C PHE A 72 6.07 12.30 19.57
N THR A 73 7.37 12.42 19.47
CA THR A 73 8.28 12.31 20.61
C THR A 73 8.84 13.68 20.98
N THR A 74 9.69 13.76 21.99
CA THR A 74 10.28 15.02 22.44
C THR A 74 11.29 15.61 21.46
N THR A 75 11.85 14.79 20.56
CA THR A 75 12.94 15.20 19.67
C THR A 75 12.64 14.94 18.20
N ALA A 76 11.87 13.91 17.90
CA ALA A 76 11.59 13.52 16.52
C ALA A 76 10.12 13.13 16.35
N VAL A 77 9.65 13.16 15.11
CA VAL A 77 8.36 12.61 14.73
C VAL A 77 8.62 11.32 13.96
N HIS A 78 7.93 10.25 14.32
CA HIS A 78 8.01 8.95 13.66
C HIS A 78 6.73 8.69 12.89
N GLY A 79 6.87 8.44 11.59
CA GLY A 79 5.78 8.01 10.72
C GLY A 79 5.92 6.53 10.35
N THR A 80 4.82 5.80 10.39
CA THR A 80 4.71 4.47 9.80
C THR A 80 3.70 4.52 8.67
N LEU A 81 4.20 4.43 7.45
CA LEU A 81 3.42 4.49 6.23
C LEU A 81 3.22 3.09 5.68
N ILE A 82 1.98 2.65 5.56
CA ILE A 82 1.62 1.36 4.98
C ILE A 82 0.81 1.62 3.72
N LEU A 83 1.37 1.26 2.58
CA LEU A 83 0.74 1.42 1.27
C LEU A 83 0.13 0.11 0.81
N GLU A 84 -1.05 0.15 0.21
CA GLU A 84 -1.71 -1.03 -0.36
C GLU A 84 -1.09 -1.48 -1.68
N ARG A 85 -0.31 -0.62 -2.31
CA ARG A 85 0.45 -0.89 -3.54
C ARG A 85 1.79 -0.17 -3.54
N GLU A 86 2.73 -0.65 -4.31
CA GLU A 86 4.00 0.04 -4.53
C GLU A 86 3.76 1.35 -5.30
N LEU A 87 4.51 2.37 -4.92
CA LEU A 87 4.58 3.66 -5.61
C LEU A 87 5.95 3.84 -6.25
N GLU A 88 6.00 4.60 -7.34
CA GLU A 88 7.24 5.12 -7.89
C GLU A 88 7.94 6.01 -6.85
N GLU A 89 9.27 6.03 -6.85
CA GLU A 89 10.06 6.81 -5.88
C GLU A 89 9.67 8.30 -5.86
N ALA A 90 9.39 8.88 -7.02
CA ALA A 90 8.98 10.27 -7.13
C ALA A 90 7.61 10.53 -6.49
N ASP A 91 6.67 9.61 -6.64
CA ASP A 91 5.33 9.72 -6.04
C ASP A 91 5.37 9.45 -4.53
N LEU A 92 6.20 8.52 -4.10
CA LEU A 92 6.43 8.26 -2.67
C LEU A 92 7.03 9.49 -1.98
N THR A 93 8.01 10.14 -2.62
CA THR A 93 8.62 11.37 -2.08
C THR A 93 7.58 12.47 -1.93
N LYS A 94 6.75 12.72 -2.94
CA LYS A 94 5.67 13.71 -2.87
C LYS A 94 4.66 13.40 -1.76
N LEU A 95 4.31 12.12 -1.61
CA LEU A 95 3.40 11.71 -0.55
C LEU A 95 3.97 11.98 0.84
N ILE A 96 5.25 11.67 1.06
CA ILE A 96 5.93 11.94 2.34
C ILE A 96 6.03 13.44 2.59
N GLU A 97 6.34 14.25 1.59
CA GLU A 97 6.34 15.71 1.70
C GLU A 97 4.95 16.25 2.07
N GLN A 98 3.91 15.74 1.45
CA GLN A 98 2.53 16.14 1.77
C GLN A 98 2.12 15.71 3.18
N ILE A 99 2.48 14.52 3.63
CA ILE A 99 2.28 14.08 5.02
C ILE A 99 3.00 15.03 5.99
N ASP A 100 4.21 15.40 5.69
CA ASP A 100 4.97 16.34 6.53
C ASP A 100 4.27 17.70 6.60
N GLU A 101 3.90 18.29 5.49
CA GLU A 101 3.27 19.60 5.43
C GLU A 101 1.87 19.62 6.07
N ASP A 102 1.02 18.67 5.72
CA ASP A 102 -0.38 18.69 6.11
C ASP A 102 -0.63 18.15 7.53
N LEU A 103 0.15 17.16 7.95
CA LEU A 103 -0.09 16.45 9.21
C LEU A 103 0.95 16.79 10.29
N VAL A 104 2.22 16.75 9.97
CA VAL A 104 3.29 16.91 10.96
C VAL A 104 3.49 18.37 11.33
N LEU A 105 3.64 19.25 10.36
CA LEU A 105 3.80 20.69 10.60
C LEU A 105 2.55 21.34 11.16
N SER A 106 1.38 20.86 10.78
CA SER A 106 0.09 21.37 11.28
C SER A 106 -0.15 21.05 12.77
N ALA A 107 0.53 20.04 13.30
CA ALA A 107 0.39 19.65 14.71
C ALA A 107 1.07 20.62 15.69
N ASP A 108 1.87 21.58 15.21
CA ASP A 108 2.58 22.58 16.01
C ASP A 108 3.40 21.96 17.17
N MET A 109 3.98 20.80 16.93
CA MET A 109 4.84 20.09 17.86
C MET A 109 6.31 20.34 17.49
N PRO A 110 7.18 20.61 18.49
CA PRO A 110 8.61 20.75 18.20
C PRO A 110 9.19 19.45 17.65
N ARG A 111 9.99 19.56 16.61
CA ARG A 111 10.69 18.43 16.02
C ARG A 111 12.06 18.83 15.51
N ASP A 112 13.00 17.94 15.67
CA ASP A 112 14.32 18.05 15.03
C ASP A 112 14.36 17.29 13.72
N ASP A 113 13.55 16.21 13.59
CA ASP A 113 13.52 15.35 12.42
C ASP A 113 12.15 14.65 12.24
N PHE A 114 11.84 14.27 11.01
CA PHE A 114 10.71 13.43 10.66
C PHE A 114 11.22 12.14 10.01
N LEU A 115 11.07 11.03 10.71
CA LEU A 115 11.55 9.70 10.33
C LEU A 115 10.37 8.85 9.87
N VAL A 116 10.38 8.38 8.63
CA VAL A 116 9.29 7.60 8.06
C VAL A 116 9.76 6.20 7.67
N SER A 117 9.09 5.19 8.20
CA SER A 117 9.21 3.80 7.73
C SER A 117 8.08 3.50 6.76
N VAL A 118 8.41 2.95 5.60
CA VAL A 118 7.44 2.66 4.54
C VAL A 118 7.33 1.16 4.33
N TYR A 119 6.10 0.67 4.30
CA TYR A 119 5.75 -0.73 4.07
C TYR A 119 4.70 -0.83 2.97
N VAL A 120 4.68 -1.96 2.29
CA VAL A 120 3.60 -2.33 1.37
C VAL A 120 2.84 -3.51 1.97
N GLY A 121 1.54 -3.37 2.11
CA GLY A 121 0.70 -4.40 2.72
C GLY A 121 -0.78 -4.04 2.68
N LYS A 122 -1.61 -4.97 3.13
CA LYS A 122 -3.07 -4.77 3.25
C LYS A 122 -3.50 -4.87 4.69
N ASP A 123 -4.48 -4.05 5.04
CA ASP A 123 -5.24 -4.21 6.26
C ASP A 123 -6.03 -5.53 6.22
N VAL A 124 -5.83 -6.37 7.22
CA VAL A 124 -6.52 -7.67 7.34
C VAL A 124 -7.78 -7.53 8.17
N GLY A 125 -7.82 -6.62 9.13
CA GLY A 125 -8.96 -6.39 10.00
C GLY A 125 -8.57 -5.72 11.31
N PHE A 126 -9.57 -5.27 12.01
CA PHE A 126 -9.46 -4.67 13.34
C PHE A 126 -9.99 -5.66 14.38
N TYR A 127 -9.21 -5.89 15.41
CA TYR A 127 -9.53 -6.82 16.50
C TYR A 127 -9.46 -6.11 17.84
N SER A 128 -10.45 -6.33 18.69
CA SER A 128 -10.49 -5.79 20.06
C SER A 128 -10.86 -6.87 21.07
N ASP A 129 -10.49 -6.67 22.30
CA ASP A 129 -10.84 -7.61 23.40
C ASP A 129 -12.36 -7.72 23.59
N GLU A 130 -13.10 -6.64 23.34
CA GLU A 130 -14.55 -6.63 23.43
C GLU A 130 -15.20 -7.54 22.37
N TYR A 131 -14.65 -7.58 21.18
CA TYR A 131 -15.14 -8.43 20.09
C TYR A 131 -15.04 -9.92 20.44
N PHE A 132 -13.96 -10.34 21.08
CA PHE A 132 -13.77 -11.73 21.51
C PHE A 132 -14.65 -12.11 22.71
N ALA A 133 -15.01 -11.15 23.55
CA ALA A 133 -15.90 -11.38 24.69
C ALA A 133 -17.34 -11.67 24.27
N GLU A 134 -17.81 -11.07 23.18
CA GLU A 134 -19.17 -11.28 22.67
C GLU A 134 -19.34 -12.67 22.04
N GLU A 135 -18.34 -13.18 21.32
CA GLU A 135 -18.40 -14.54 20.75
C GLU A 135 -18.38 -15.64 21.81
N SER A 136 -17.80 -15.40 22.98
CA SER A 136 -17.76 -16.38 24.05
C SER A 136 -19.05 -16.44 24.86
N SER A 137 -19.96 -15.47 24.76
CA SER A 137 -21.23 -15.46 25.50
C SER A 137 -22.38 -16.17 24.80
N ASP A 138 -22.29 -16.41 23.50
CA ASP A 138 -23.33 -17.07 22.70
C ASP A 138 -23.29 -18.61 22.75
N SER A 139 -22.32 -19.20 23.45
CA SER A 139 -22.16 -20.66 23.49
C SER A 139 -22.69 -21.32 24.77
N LEU A 140 -23.48 -20.62 25.57
CA LEU A 140 -23.99 -21.15 26.86
C LEU A 140 -25.54 -21.29 26.92
N ASP A 141 -26.20 -21.44 25.81
CA ASP A 141 -27.55 -21.98 25.81
C ASP A 141 -27.48 -23.52 25.87
N PHE A 142 -27.23 -24.02 27.05
CA PHE A 142 -27.60 -25.38 27.40
C PHE A 142 -29.10 -25.40 27.66
N ASP A 143 -29.86 -25.87 26.69
CA ASP A 143 -31.20 -26.39 26.95
C ASP A 143 -31.08 -27.49 27.98
N ASN A 144 -31.48 -27.15 29.19
CA ASN A 144 -31.68 -28.09 30.23
C ASN A 144 -33.19 -28.38 30.32
N GLU A 145 -33.61 -29.41 29.63
CA GLU A 145 -34.82 -30.16 29.98
C GLU A 145 -34.51 -31.32 30.85
#